data_d1fb2b3005ee4325c6615dfee024bf61
#
_entry.id   d1fb2b3005ee4325c6615dfee024bf61
#
_cell.length_a   1.000
_cell.length_b   1.000
_cell.length_c   1.000
_cell.angle_alpha   90.00
_cell.angle_beta   90.00
_cell.angle_gamma   90.00
#
_symmetry.space_group_name_H-M   'P 1'
#
loop_
_entity.id
_entity.type
_entity.pdbx_description
1 polymer ?
#
loop_
_entity_poly.entity_id
_entity_poly.type
_entity_poly.pdbx_seq_one_letter_code
_entity_poly.pdbx_strand_id
1 'polypeptide(L)'
;MGVTLEQSETQNLLRLQEAVGIGCASEFKELLALALGSGREVRISVEGVTDLDVAAVQLLWAAERKSKSADVGFSYVDAPSEAVLASLSEAGLQHLIFPVNVL
;
A
#
# COMPACT_ATOMS: atom_id res chain seq x y z
N MET A 1 -7.33 3.94 12.79
CA MET A 1 -7.22 2.89 11.83
C MET A 1 -7.64 3.44 10.52
N GLY A 2 -6.83 3.38 9.64
CA GLY A 2 -7.31 4.05 8.56
C GLY A 2 -6.68 3.82 7.26
N VAL A 3 -7.57 3.65 6.33
CA VAL A 3 -7.23 3.67 4.93
C VAL A 3 -8.16 4.71 4.31
N THR A 4 -7.58 5.72 3.67
CA THR A 4 -8.38 6.70 2.96
C THR A 4 -7.89 6.82 1.53
N LEU A 5 -8.81 7.11 0.63
CA LEU A 5 -8.49 7.27 -0.78
C LEU A 5 -8.82 8.68 -1.22
N GLU A 6 -7.82 9.36 -1.77
CA GLU A 6 -7.99 10.69 -2.36
C GLU A 6 -7.78 10.54 -3.86
N GLN A 7 -8.79 10.85 -4.64
CA GLN A 7 -8.70 10.75 -6.09
C GLN A 7 -8.63 12.13 -6.73
N SER A 8 -7.71 12.28 -7.67
CA SER A 8 -7.60 13.48 -8.46
C SER A 8 -7.67 13.12 -9.94
N GLU A 9 -7.56 14.10 -10.80
CA GLU A 9 -7.64 13.87 -12.24
C GLU A 9 -6.47 13.03 -12.76
N THR A 10 -5.35 13.07 -12.07
CA THR A 10 -4.12 12.43 -12.56
C THR A 10 -3.68 11.24 -11.76
N GLN A 11 -4.13 11.13 -10.51
CA GLN A 11 -3.64 10.04 -9.66
C GLN A 11 -4.60 9.73 -8.54
N ASN A 12 -4.35 8.58 -7.92
CA ASN A 12 -5.02 8.16 -6.70
C ASN A 12 -3.99 8.13 -5.59
N LEU A 13 -4.35 8.66 -4.42
CA LEU A 13 -3.49 8.60 -3.24
C LEU A 13 -4.20 7.83 -2.15
N LEU A 14 -3.64 6.69 -1.78
CA LEU A 14 -4.13 5.88 -0.67
C LEU A 14 -3.26 6.16 0.54
N ARG A 15 -3.88 6.68 1.60
CA ARG A 15 -3.17 6.94 2.85
C ARG A 15 -3.48 5.84 3.83
N LEU A 16 -2.44 5.21 4.31
CA LEU A 16 -2.56 4.19 5.35
C LEU A 16 -2.09 4.82 6.65
N GLN A 17 -2.87 4.64 7.71
CA GLN A 17 -2.56 5.25 8.99
C GLN A 17 -2.80 4.26 10.12
N GLU A 18 -2.00 4.39 11.16
CA GLU A 18 -2.10 3.59 12.37
C GLU A 18 -1.88 2.10 12.04
N ALA A 19 -2.64 1.22 12.66
CA ALA A 19 -2.51 -0.21 12.40
C ALA A 19 -3.36 -0.60 11.20
N VAL A 20 -2.74 -1.17 10.19
CA VAL A 20 -3.42 -1.62 8.98
C VAL A 20 -3.30 -3.12 8.91
N GLY A 21 -4.44 -3.79 8.99
CA GLY A 21 -4.42 -5.23 9.03
C GLY A 21 -5.77 -5.83 8.77
N ILE A 22 -5.99 -7.00 9.36
CA ILE A 22 -7.17 -7.79 9.05
C ILE A 22 -8.47 -7.08 9.39
N GLY A 23 -8.45 -6.18 10.38
CA GLY A 23 -9.63 -5.44 10.76
C GLY A 23 -10.12 -4.46 9.71
N CYS A 24 -9.27 -4.03 8.81
CA CYS A 24 -9.67 -3.12 7.72
C CYS A 24 -9.34 -3.68 6.35
N ALA A 25 -9.07 -4.98 6.26
CA ALA A 25 -8.64 -5.58 5.00
C ALA A 25 -9.69 -5.46 3.91
N SER A 26 -10.97 -5.64 4.25
CA SER A 26 -12.04 -5.53 3.26
C SER A 26 -12.13 -4.13 2.68
N GLU A 27 -12.08 -3.12 3.53
CA GLU A 27 -12.12 -1.73 3.09
C GLU A 27 -10.90 -1.40 2.25
N PHE A 28 -9.74 -1.84 2.70
CA PHE A 28 -8.49 -1.60 1.99
C PHE A 28 -8.54 -2.22 0.59
N LYS A 29 -9.02 -3.45 0.51
CA LYS A 29 -9.16 -4.15 -0.76
C LYS A 29 -10.10 -3.41 -1.71
N GLU A 30 -11.22 -2.93 -1.20
CA GLU A 30 -12.18 -2.18 -2.01
C GLU A 30 -11.57 -0.89 -2.55
N LEU A 31 -10.85 -0.16 -1.71
CA LEU A 31 -10.23 1.09 -2.12
C LEU A 31 -9.11 0.85 -3.14
N LEU A 32 -8.35 -0.22 -2.96
CA LEU A 32 -7.34 -0.58 -3.95
C LEU A 32 -7.99 -0.92 -5.30
N ALA A 33 -9.08 -1.65 -5.28
CA ALA A 33 -9.78 -2.01 -6.50
C ALA A 33 -10.32 -0.77 -7.22
N LEU A 34 -10.87 0.18 -6.46
CA LEU A 34 -11.34 1.44 -7.02
C LEU A 34 -10.19 2.22 -7.67
N ALA A 35 -9.07 2.31 -6.97
CA ALA A 35 -7.93 3.06 -7.47
C ALA A 35 -7.38 2.43 -8.74
N LEU A 36 -7.19 1.13 -8.74
CA LEU A 36 -6.67 0.43 -9.92
C LEU A 36 -7.64 0.50 -11.10
N GLY A 37 -8.93 0.43 -10.81
CA GLY A 37 -9.94 0.47 -11.85
C GLY A 37 -10.08 1.82 -12.53
N SER A 38 -9.56 2.88 -11.92
CA SER A 38 -9.64 4.21 -12.51
C SER A 38 -8.68 4.39 -13.68
N GLY A 39 -7.66 3.53 -13.79
CA GLY A 39 -6.64 3.65 -14.81
C GLY A 39 -5.61 4.73 -14.54
N ARG A 40 -5.77 5.47 -13.46
CA ARG A 40 -4.82 6.52 -13.08
C ARG A 40 -3.79 5.97 -12.13
N GLU A 41 -2.64 6.63 -12.08
CA GLU A 41 -1.54 6.22 -11.21
C GLU A 41 -2.01 6.05 -9.77
N VAL A 42 -1.51 5.00 -9.12
CA VAL A 42 -1.81 4.74 -7.72
C VAL A 42 -0.57 5.02 -6.87
N ARG A 43 -0.74 5.85 -5.86
CA ARG A 43 0.34 6.18 -4.94
C ARG A 43 -0.10 5.81 -3.53
N ILE A 44 0.82 5.21 -2.79
CA ILE A 44 0.54 4.72 -1.44
C ILE A 44 1.38 5.52 -0.46
N SER A 45 0.74 6.10 0.55
CA SER A 45 1.43 6.75 1.64
C SER A 45 1.37 5.85 2.87
N VAL A 46 2.54 5.55 3.43
CA VAL A 46 2.65 4.72 4.63
C VAL A 46 3.22 5.51 5.80
N GLU A 47 3.30 6.81 5.66
CA GLU A 47 3.94 7.66 6.68
C GLU A 47 3.31 7.51 8.06
N GLY A 48 2.00 7.40 8.11
CA GLY A 48 1.28 7.32 9.39
C GLY A 48 1.08 5.91 9.92
N VAL A 49 1.67 4.91 9.28
CA VAL A 49 1.45 3.52 9.69
C VAL A 49 2.33 3.17 10.87
N THR A 50 1.71 2.59 11.90
CA THR A 50 2.43 2.10 13.07
C THR A 50 2.60 0.59 13.05
N ASP A 51 1.73 -0.11 12.33
CA ASP A 51 1.80 -1.56 12.22
C ASP A 51 1.16 -1.99 10.92
N LEU A 52 1.74 -2.98 10.28
CA LEU A 52 1.28 -3.48 8.99
C LEU A 52 1.35 -5.00 9.05
N ASP A 53 0.21 -5.66 9.13
CA ASP A 53 0.24 -7.11 9.25
C ASP A 53 0.29 -7.81 7.89
N VAL A 54 0.36 -9.14 7.96
CA VAL A 54 0.52 -9.96 6.76
C VAL A 54 -0.61 -9.76 5.76
N ALA A 55 -1.84 -9.58 6.25
CA ALA A 55 -2.97 -9.38 5.34
C ALA A 55 -2.80 -8.11 4.53
N ALA A 56 -2.37 -7.02 5.18
CA ALA A 56 -2.14 -5.75 4.49
C ALA A 56 -0.98 -5.88 3.51
N VAL A 57 0.09 -6.56 3.89
CA VAL A 57 1.23 -6.76 3.01
C VAL A 57 0.83 -7.53 1.77
N GLN A 58 0.03 -8.57 1.94
CA GLN A 58 -0.43 -9.36 0.81
C GLN A 58 -1.30 -8.56 -0.14
N LEU A 59 -2.14 -7.68 0.40
CA LEU A 59 -2.97 -6.80 -0.42
C LEU A 59 -2.12 -5.83 -1.24
N LEU A 60 -1.10 -5.24 -0.62
CA LEU A 60 -0.21 -4.32 -1.33
C LEU A 60 0.56 -5.06 -2.43
N TRP A 61 1.04 -6.24 -2.13
CA TRP A 61 1.77 -7.04 -3.11
C TRP A 61 0.87 -7.40 -4.30
N ALA A 62 -0.34 -7.85 -4.02
CA ALA A 62 -1.29 -8.20 -5.06
C ALA A 62 -1.66 -6.98 -5.91
N ALA A 63 -1.82 -5.83 -5.26
CA ALA A 63 -2.14 -4.58 -5.97
C ALA A 63 -1.01 -4.17 -6.90
N GLU A 64 0.22 -4.30 -6.45
CA GLU A 64 1.37 -3.96 -7.27
C GLU A 64 1.44 -4.86 -8.51
N ARG A 65 1.22 -6.15 -8.33
CA ARG A 65 1.21 -7.08 -9.44
C ARG A 65 0.09 -6.77 -10.43
N LYS A 66 -1.09 -6.46 -9.90
CA LYS A 66 -2.22 -6.14 -10.75
C LYS A 66 -2.00 -4.86 -11.52
N SER A 67 -1.36 -3.88 -10.90
CA SER A 67 -1.07 -2.62 -11.56
C SER A 67 -0.15 -2.82 -12.76
N LYS A 68 0.84 -3.68 -12.64
CA LYS A 68 1.73 -4.00 -13.73
C LYS A 68 0.98 -4.67 -14.88
N SER A 69 0.09 -5.58 -14.54
CA SER A 69 -0.72 -6.28 -15.54
C SER A 69 -1.66 -5.32 -16.26
N ALA A 70 -2.17 -4.31 -15.57
CA ALA A 70 -3.09 -3.34 -16.13
C ALA A 70 -2.40 -2.12 -16.73
N ASP A 71 -1.08 -2.07 -16.66
CA ASP A 71 -0.28 -0.94 -17.14
C ASP A 71 -0.63 0.35 -16.41
N VAL A 72 -0.84 0.25 -15.10
CA VAL A 72 -1.14 1.39 -14.23
C VAL A 72 0.06 1.63 -13.33
N GLY A 73 0.48 2.87 -13.20
CA GLY A 73 1.60 3.23 -12.33
C GLY A 73 1.27 2.96 -10.87
N PHE A 74 2.24 2.42 -10.12
CA PHE A 74 2.05 2.10 -8.71
C PHE A 74 3.35 2.43 -7.98
N SER A 75 3.27 3.29 -6.98
CA SER A 75 4.48 3.71 -6.28
C SER A 75 4.14 4.09 -4.84
N TYR A 76 5.18 4.19 -4.02
CA TYR A 76 5.06 4.64 -2.64
C TYR A 76 5.55 6.07 -2.56
N VAL A 77 4.78 6.90 -1.86
CA VAL A 77 5.08 8.33 -1.75
C VAL A 77 6.24 8.58 -0.80
N ASP A 78 6.33 7.76 0.24
CA ASP A 78 7.33 7.95 1.28
C ASP A 78 7.94 6.61 1.66
N ALA A 79 9.06 6.68 2.38
CA ALA A 79 9.69 5.49 2.88
C ALA A 79 8.92 4.96 4.08
N PRO A 80 8.86 3.64 4.27
CA PRO A 80 8.20 3.08 5.43
C PRO A 80 8.95 3.44 6.71
N SER A 81 8.21 3.58 7.80
CA SER A 81 8.81 3.85 9.10
C SER A 81 9.59 2.64 9.60
N GLU A 82 10.42 2.88 10.61
CA GLU A 82 11.17 1.79 11.22
C GLU A 82 10.24 0.72 11.81
N ALA A 83 9.10 1.14 12.35
CA ALA A 83 8.12 0.21 12.90
C ALA A 83 7.59 -0.72 11.82
N VAL A 84 7.27 -0.16 10.65
CA VAL A 84 6.79 -0.96 9.53
C VAL A 84 7.88 -1.89 9.02
N LEU A 85 9.10 -1.40 8.89
CA LEU A 85 10.21 -2.22 8.44
C LEU A 85 10.47 -3.37 9.40
N ALA A 86 10.39 -3.11 10.70
CA ALA A 86 10.57 -4.15 11.70
C ALA A 86 9.51 -5.22 11.60
N SER A 87 8.24 -4.81 11.44
CA SER A 87 7.14 -5.76 11.27
C SER A 87 7.34 -6.64 10.05
N LEU A 88 7.73 -6.02 8.93
CA LEU A 88 7.96 -6.77 7.70
C LEU A 88 9.15 -7.71 7.82
N SER A 89 10.19 -7.27 8.52
CA SER A 89 11.39 -8.09 8.72
C SER A 89 11.07 -9.32 9.55
N GLU A 90 10.29 -9.15 10.61
CA GLU A 90 9.88 -10.27 11.45
C GLU A 90 9.07 -11.30 10.67
N ALA A 91 8.28 -10.82 9.71
CA ALA A 91 7.49 -11.70 8.87
C ALA A 91 8.26 -12.20 7.65
N GLY A 92 9.48 -11.72 7.43
CA GLY A 92 10.27 -12.12 6.28
C GLY A 92 9.78 -11.54 4.96
N LEU A 93 9.06 -10.43 5.02
CA LEU A 93 8.38 -9.90 3.83
C LEU A 93 8.91 -8.55 3.35
N GLN A 94 9.94 -8.01 3.99
CA GLN A 94 10.38 -6.65 3.71
C GLN A 94 10.81 -6.41 2.27
N HIS A 95 11.23 -7.45 1.58
CA HIS A 95 11.70 -7.32 0.20
C HIS A 95 10.60 -7.51 -0.84
N LEU A 96 9.38 -7.74 -0.40
CA LEU A 96 8.29 -8.02 -1.33
C LEU A 96 7.59 -6.78 -1.83
N ILE A 97 7.47 -5.76 -1.00
CA ILE A 97 6.69 -4.58 -1.36
C ILE A 97 7.46 -3.28 -1.33
N PHE A 98 8.45 -3.16 -0.47
CA PHE A 98 9.23 -1.92 -0.40
C PHE A 98 10.58 -2.14 -1.07
N PRO A 99 10.79 -1.58 -2.25
CA PRO A 99 12.05 -1.76 -2.96
C PRO A 99 13.21 -1.25 -2.12
N VAL A 100 14.23 -2.03 -2.04
CA VAL A 100 15.39 -1.69 -1.24
C VAL A 100 16.12 -0.48 -1.78
N ASN A 101 15.94 -0.23 -3.04
CA ASN A 101 16.68 0.81 -3.72
C ASN A 101 15.96 2.14 -3.71
N VAL A 102 15.13 2.37 -2.75
CA VAL A 102 14.44 3.63 -2.65
C VAL A 102 15.41 4.73 -2.27
N LEU A 103 16.42 4.86 -2.81
CA LEU A 103 17.43 5.84 -2.50
C LEU A 103 17.26 7.10 -3.33
#